data_0874ee3d8db3c8ac86b1c135a2403dc6
#
_entry.id   0874ee3d8db3c8ac86b1c135a2403dc6
#
_cell.length_a   1.000
_cell.length_b   1.000
_cell.length_c   1.000
_cell.angle_alpha   90.00
_cell.angle_beta   90.00
_cell.angle_gamma   90.00
#
_symmetry.space_group_name_H-M   'P 1'
#
loop_
_entity.id
_entity.type
_entity.pdbx_description
1 polymer ?
#
loop_
_entity_poly.entity_id
_entity_poly.type
_entity_poly.pdbx_seq_one_letter_code
_entity_poly.pdbx_strand_id
1 'polypeptide(L)'
;MYSRILVALDRSELSEMVFQKAIQVAKAMQANLMVLHVLSHEEPGAPEPPIILGVDYSSSISAELWQSYREQCAIFEQNQMDYLRSLTNEAAKHGIQAEFSLNYGNPGRVICDLACSWEADLVVVGRRGHSGLSELFMGSVSNYVLHRAPCSVLVVQGKSLKKTGAPAAEMATAS
;
A
#
# COMPACT_ATOMS: atom_id res chain seq x y z
N MET A 1 18.80 -6.34 15.97
CA MET A 1 19.07 -5.23 15.04
C MET A 1 18.33 -5.60 13.76
N TYR A 2 17.53 -4.73 13.20
CA TYR A 2 16.79 -5.05 11.96
C TYR A 2 17.76 -5.07 10.78
N SER A 3 17.74 -6.15 10.00
CA SER A 3 18.60 -6.38 8.82
C SER A 3 17.79 -6.43 7.52
N ARG A 4 16.52 -6.83 7.61
CA ARG A 4 15.59 -6.97 6.49
C ARG A 4 14.25 -6.30 6.84
N ILE A 5 13.94 -5.22 6.15
CA ILE A 5 12.73 -4.42 6.37
C ILE A 5 11.81 -4.57 5.17
N LEU A 6 10.59 -5.05 5.39
CA LEU A 6 9.52 -5.10 4.40
C LEU A 6 8.61 -3.90 4.57
N VAL A 7 8.48 -3.05 3.56
CA VAL A 7 7.51 -1.97 3.53
C VAL A 7 6.39 -2.30 2.55
N ALA A 8 5.15 -2.36 3.05
CA ALA A 8 3.98 -2.58 2.22
C ALA A 8 3.27 -1.25 1.95
N LEU A 9 3.10 -0.95 0.67
CA LEU A 9 2.54 0.30 0.18
C LEU A 9 1.28 0.02 -0.65
N ASP A 10 0.31 0.90 -0.51
CA ASP A 10 -0.80 1.05 -1.44
C ASP A 10 -0.61 2.35 -2.24
N ARG A 11 -1.59 2.78 -3.00
CA ARG A 11 -1.51 4.04 -3.77
C ARG A 11 -2.21 5.20 -3.04
N SER A 12 -2.35 5.11 -1.71
CA SER A 12 -2.94 6.17 -0.90
C SER A 12 -1.98 7.34 -0.68
N GLU A 13 -2.51 8.48 -0.26
CA GLU A 13 -1.72 9.66 0.12
C GLU A 13 -0.74 9.39 1.28
N LEU A 14 -1.00 8.36 2.07
CA LEU A 14 -0.15 7.98 3.20
C LEU A 14 1.10 7.21 2.75
N SER A 15 1.08 6.59 1.58
CA SER A 15 2.15 5.71 1.09
C SER A 15 3.50 6.39 1.02
N GLU A 16 3.57 7.64 0.59
CA GLU A 16 4.82 8.40 0.58
C GLU A 16 5.41 8.53 2.00
N MET A 17 4.59 8.87 2.99
CA MET A 17 5.04 8.98 4.38
C MET A 17 5.50 7.63 4.94
N VAL A 18 4.80 6.54 4.61
CA VAL A 18 5.17 5.18 5.01
C VAL A 18 6.52 4.80 4.42
N PHE A 19 6.71 5.07 3.12
CA PHE A 19 7.97 4.82 2.44
C PHE A 19 9.13 5.62 3.05
N GLN A 20 8.95 6.91 3.27
CA GLN A 20 9.97 7.75 3.88
C GLN A 20 10.34 7.29 5.31
N LYS A 21 9.38 6.77 6.08
CA LYS A 21 9.66 6.17 7.38
C LYS A 21 10.47 4.87 7.26
N ALA A 22 10.14 4.03 6.27
CA ALA A 22 10.92 2.82 6.01
C ALA A 22 12.37 3.16 5.61
N ILE A 23 12.57 4.16 4.74
CA ILE A 23 13.89 4.68 4.37
C ILE A 23 14.69 5.14 5.61
N GLN A 24 14.07 5.94 6.49
CA GLN A 24 14.74 6.43 7.70
C GLN A 24 15.20 5.28 8.60
N VAL A 25 14.35 4.27 8.80
CA VAL A 25 14.68 3.09 9.63
C VAL A 25 15.74 2.23 8.94
N ALA A 26 15.60 1.93 7.65
CA ALA A 26 16.55 1.13 6.89
C ALA A 26 17.95 1.76 6.91
N LYS A 27 18.04 3.08 6.70
CA LYS A 27 19.31 3.81 6.76
C LYS A 27 19.94 3.77 8.15
N ALA A 28 19.16 4.00 9.20
CA ALA A 28 19.66 3.99 10.58
C ALA A 28 20.15 2.61 11.02
N MET A 29 19.53 1.54 10.51
CA MET A 29 19.85 0.14 10.84
C MET A 29 20.82 -0.52 9.86
N GLN A 30 21.18 0.14 8.76
CA GLN A 30 21.94 -0.43 7.63
C GLN A 30 21.25 -1.70 7.08
N ALA A 31 19.93 -1.68 6.99
CA ALA A 31 19.11 -2.81 6.60
C ALA A 31 18.78 -2.79 5.11
N ASN A 32 18.55 -3.97 4.53
CA ASN A 32 17.99 -4.14 3.20
C ASN A 32 16.49 -3.83 3.23
N LEU A 33 15.96 -3.30 2.13
CA LEU A 33 14.56 -2.90 2.01
C LEU A 33 13.86 -3.70 0.90
N MET A 34 12.76 -4.37 1.24
CA MET A 34 11.80 -4.92 0.29
C MET A 34 10.60 -3.98 0.20
N VAL A 35 10.31 -3.47 -0.99
CA VAL A 35 9.12 -2.67 -1.26
C VAL A 35 8.04 -3.55 -1.87
N LEU A 36 6.95 -3.76 -1.16
CA LEU A 36 5.84 -4.60 -1.58
C LEU A 36 4.63 -3.75 -1.97
N HIS A 37 4.05 -4.04 -3.12
CA HIS A 37 2.69 -3.64 -3.47
C HIS A 37 1.86 -4.87 -3.76
N VAL A 38 0.62 -4.90 -3.26
CA VAL A 38 -0.30 -6.01 -3.47
C VAL A 38 -1.50 -5.52 -4.25
N LEU A 39 -1.64 -5.99 -5.47
CA LEU A 39 -2.80 -5.73 -6.31
C LEU A 39 -4.00 -6.55 -5.81
N SER A 40 -5.04 -5.85 -5.43
CA SER A 40 -6.34 -6.44 -5.09
C SER A 40 -7.37 -6.12 -6.18
N HIS A 41 -8.48 -6.84 -6.21
CA HIS A 41 -9.58 -6.54 -7.14
C HIS A 41 -10.24 -5.17 -6.89
N GLU A 42 -10.00 -4.59 -5.73
CA GLU A 42 -10.53 -3.27 -5.31
C GLU A 42 -9.51 -2.14 -5.54
N GLU A 43 -8.42 -2.40 -6.26
CA GLU A 43 -7.38 -1.40 -6.50
C GLU A 43 -7.93 -0.26 -7.37
N PRO A 44 -7.80 1.00 -6.95
CA PRO A 44 -8.25 2.13 -7.74
C PRO A 44 -7.57 2.19 -9.11
N GLY A 45 -8.40 2.25 -10.17
CA GLY A 45 -7.91 2.27 -11.54
C GLY A 45 -7.56 0.90 -12.12
N ALA A 46 -7.81 -0.19 -11.40
CA ALA A 46 -7.71 -1.53 -11.98
C ALA A 46 -8.75 -1.69 -13.10
N PRO A 47 -8.38 -2.31 -14.25
CA PRO A 47 -9.31 -2.57 -15.31
C PRO A 47 -10.46 -3.48 -14.85
N GLU A 48 -11.68 -3.15 -15.25
CA GLU A 48 -12.84 -4.00 -14.96
C GLU A 48 -13.01 -5.07 -16.05
N PRO A 49 -13.28 -6.32 -15.67
CA PRO A 49 -13.53 -7.36 -16.65
C PRO A 49 -14.80 -7.06 -17.46
N PRO A 50 -14.82 -7.36 -18.76
CA PRO A 50 -15.97 -7.07 -19.60
C PRO A 50 -17.19 -7.88 -19.16
N ILE A 51 -18.32 -7.19 -18.98
CA ILE A 51 -19.61 -7.80 -18.66
C ILE A 51 -20.28 -8.17 -19.98
N ILE A 52 -20.37 -9.46 -20.27
CA ILE A 52 -21.04 -9.98 -21.46
C ILE A 52 -22.44 -10.43 -21.09
N LEU A 53 -23.44 -9.58 -21.36
CA LEU A 53 -24.85 -9.88 -21.13
C LEU A 53 -25.46 -10.49 -22.41
N GLY A 54 -25.83 -11.77 -22.37
CA GLY A 54 -26.74 -12.39 -23.35
C GLY A 54 -26.24 -12.53 -24.78
N VAL A 55 -24.93 -12.55 -25.01
CA VAL A 55 -24.32 -12.74 -26.32
C VAL A 55 -23.77 -14.16 -26.43
N ASP A 56 -24.00 -14.84 -27.55
CA ASP A 56 -23.39 -16.13 -27.84
C ASP A 56 -21.86 -16.04 -27.68
N TYR A 57 -21.28 -16.96 -26.92
CA TYR A 57 -19.83 -17.05 -26.63
C TYR A 57 -18.95 -17.17 -27.91
N SER A 58 -19.56 -17.32 -29.06
CA SER A 58 -18.91 -17.49 -30.37
C SER A 58 -18.72 -16.19 -31.17
N SER A 59 -19.08 -15.03 -30.62
CA SER A 59 -18.96 -13.79 -31.38
C SER A 59 -17.53 -13.22 -31.32
N SER A 60 -17.03 -12.75 -32.45
CA SER A 60 -15.74 -12.04 -32.57
C SER A 60 -15.64 -10.87 -31.65
N ILE A 61 -16.76 -10.23 -31.33
CA ILE A 61 -16.88 -9.08 -30.40
C ILE A 61 -16.43 -9.45 -28.98
N SER A 62 -16.78 -10.65 -28.48
CA SER A 62 -16.36 -11.08 -27.15
C SER A 62 -14.84 -11.32 -27.09
N ALA A 63 -14.25 -11.84 -28.17
CA ALA A 63 -12.80 -12.05 -28.24
C ALA A 63 -12.02 -10.72 -28.22
N GLU A 64 -12.50 -9.70 -28.96
CA GLU A 64 -11.89 -8.37 -28.98
C GLU A 64 -11.99 -7.66 -27.63
N LEU A 65 -13.13 -7.76 -26.93
CA LEU A 65 -13.31 -7.19 -25.59
C LEU A 65 -12.36 -7.83 -24.58
N TRP A 66 -12.21 -9.15 -24.61
CA TRP A 66 -11.26 -9.85 -23.74
C TRP A 66 -9.80 -9.52 -24.07
N GLN A 67 -9.49 -9.33 -25.35
CA GLN A 67 -8.15 -8.89 -25.74
C GLN A 67 -7.85 -7.49 -25.22
N SER A 68 -8.76 -6.52 -25.43
CA SER A 68 -8.62 -5.16 -24.91
C SER A 68 -8.47 -5.14 -23.39
N TYR A 69 -9.26 -5.94 -22.68
CA TYR A 69 -9.12 -6.07 -21.22
C TYR A 69 -7.74 -6.58 -20.80
N ARG A 70 -7.21 -7.62 -21.46
CA ARG A 70 -5.85 -8.11 -21.15
C ARG A 70 -4.78 -7.08 -21.42
N GLU A 71 -4.91 -6.29 -22.48
CA GLU A 71 -3.98 -5.20 -22.79
C GLU A 71 -4.02 -4.11 -21.72
N GLN A 72 -5.22 -3.73 -21.26
CA GLN A 72 -5.36 -2.77 -20.16
C GLN A 72 -4.77 -3.30 -18.85
N CYS A 73 -4.98 -4.57 -18.52
CA CYS A 73 -4.37 -5.21 -17.36
C CYS A 73 -2.84 -5.19 -17.44
N ALA A 74 -2.26 -5.51 -18.61
CA ALA A 74 -0.81 -5.49 -18.79
C ALA A 74 -0.22 -4.06 -18.64
N ILE A 75 -0.89 -3.05 -19.18
CA ILE A 75 -0.49 -1.65 -19.01
C ILE A 75 -0.59 -1.23 -17.54
N PHE A 76 -1.67 -1.61 -16.86
CA PHE A 76 -1.86 -1.31 -15.45
C PHE A 76 -0.75 -1.94 -14.60
N GLU A 77 -0.47 -3.22 -14.79
CA GLU A 77 0.61 -3.93 -14.10
C GLU A 77 1.98 -3.30 -14.35
N GLN A 78 2.27 -2.94 -15.61
CA GLN A 78 3.52 -2.27 -15.96
C GLN A 78 3.68 -0.93 -15.22
N ASN A 79 2.62 -0.16 -15.13
CA ASN A 79 2.62 1.11 -14.38
C ASN A 79 2.91 0.90 -12.89
N GLN A 80 2.40 -0.18 -12.28
CA GLN A 80 2.72 -0.50 -10.89
C GLN A 80 4.17 -0.94 -10.72
N MET A 81 4.71 -1.73 -11.64
CA MET A 81 6.12 -2.11 -11.61
C MET A 81 7.05 -0.90 -11.78
N ASP A 82 6.72 0.03 -12.67
CA ASP A 82 7.51 1.24 -12.88
C ASP A 82 7.49 2.15 -11.65
N TYR A 83 6.35 2.24 -10.97
CA TYR A 83 6.25 2.92 -9.69
C TYR A 83 7.17 2.28 -8.63
N LEU A 84 7.09 0.96 -8.44
CA LEU A 84 7.93 0.25 -7.47
C LEU A 84 9.42 0.39 -7.80
N ARG A 85 9.78 0.34 -9.07
CA ARG A 85 11.15 0.59 -9.54
C ARG A 85 11.62 2.00 -9.20
N SER A 86 10.74 3.00 -9.30
CA SER A 86 11.08 4.38 -8.92
C SER A 86 11.39 4.50 -7.43
N LEU A 87 10.64 3.80 -6.57
CA LEU A 87 10.85 3.77 -5.12
C LEU A 87 12.19 3.08 -4.75
N THR A 88 12.48 1.93 -5.38
CA THR A 88 13.78 1.25 -5.13
C THR A 88 14.97 2.09 -5.60
N ASN A 89 14.83 2.81 -6.72
CA ASN A 89 15.84 3.76 -7.18
C ASN A 89 16.03 4.92 -6.19
N GLU A 90 14.95 5.37 -5.57
CA GLU A 90 15.03 6.41 -4.53
C GLU A 90 15.74 5.87 -3.28
N ALA A 91 15.41 4.67 -2.83
CA ALA A 91 16.11 4.02 -1.71
C ALA A 91 17.63 3.89 -1.99
N ALA A 92 18.01 3.55 -3.22
CA ALA A 92 19.40 3.45 -3.63
C ALA A 92 20.15 4.79 -3.53
N LYS A 93 19.50 5.93 -3.78
CA LYS A 93 20.10 7.28 -3.57
C LYS A 93 20.46 7.53 -2.10
N HIS A 94 19.79 6.85 -1.17
CA HIS A 94 20.08 6.90 0.26
C HIS A 94 21.10 5.85 0.72
N GLY A 95 21.69 5.08 -0.22
CA GLY A 95 22.67 4.03 0.06
C GLY A 95 22.02 2.73 0.60
N ILE A 96 20.72 2.52 0.38
CA ILE A 96 19.97 1.36 0.84
C ILE A 96 19.88 0.35 -0.31
N GLN A 97 20.25 -0.90 -0.06
CA GLN A 97 19.94 -2.01 -0.96
C GLN A 97 18.44 -2.27 -0.91
N ALA A 98 17.76 -2.05 -2.04
CA ALA A 98 16.33 -2.21 -2.14
C ALA A 98 15.93 -3.06 -3.33
N GLU A 99 14.97 -3.92 -3.10
CA GLU A 99 14.27 -4.71 -4.11
C GLU A 99 12.77 -4.52 -3.98
N PHE A 100 12.00 -4.88 -4.99
CA PHE A 100 10.55 -4.78 -4.93
C PHE A 100 9.86 -6.08 -5.31
N SER A 101 8.63 -6.22 -4.85
CA SER A 101 7.72 -7.31 -5.22
C SER A 101 6.34 -6.75 -5.52
N LEU A 102 5.76 -7.20 -6.63
CA LEU A 102 4.37 -6.95 -7.00
C LEU A 102 3.61 -8.28 -6.92
N ASN A 103 2.62 -8.35 -6.07
CA ASN A 103 1.87 -9.58 -5.83
C ASN A 103 0.37 -9.35 -6.00
N TYR A 104 -0.37 -10.42 -6.24
CA TYR A 104 -1.83 -10.41 -6.31
C TYR A 104 -2.43 -11.10 -5.09
N GLY A 105 -3.59 -10.62 -4.63
CA GLY A 105 -4.38 -11.31 -3.63
C GLY A 105 -4.83 -10.46 -2.46
N ASN A 106 -5.04 -11.12 -1.31
CA ASN A 106 -5.41 -10.42 -0.08
C ASN A 106 -4.17 -9.74 0.54
N PRO A 107 -4.14 -8.40 0.65
CA PRO A 107 -2.95 -7.68 1.07
C PRO A 107 -2.40 -8.13 2.43
N GLY A 108 -3.27 -8.30 3.43
CA GLY A 108 -2.81 -8.70 4.76
C GLY A 108 -2.11 -10.07 4.78
N ARG A 109 -2.65 -11.04 4.02
CA ARG A 109 -2.06 -12.38 3.91
C ARG A 109 -0.74 -12.32 3.14
N VAL A 110 -0.72 -11.69 1.97
CA VAL A 110 0.48 -11.59 1.13
C VAL A 110 1.63 -10.92 1.87
N ILE A 111 1.36 -9.85 2.64
CA ILE A 111 2.38 -9.18 3.46
C ILE A 111 3.00 -10.17 4.47
N CYS A 112 2.17 -10.93 5.20
CA CYS A 112 2.67 -11.89 6.19
C CYS A 112 3.43 -13.05 5.55
N ASP A 113 2.94 -13.57 4.42
CA ASP A 113 3.57 -14.68 3.70
C ASP A 113 4.94 -14.25 3.14
N LEU A 114 5.04 -13.06 2.56
CA LEU A 114 6.31 -12.51 2.08
C LEU A 114 7.25 -12.18 3.25
N ALA A 115 6.74 -11.62 4.35
CA ALA A 115 7.55 -11.37 5.54
C ALA A 115 8.18 -12.67 6.08
N CYS A 116 7.44 -13.77 6.04
CA CYS A 116 7.94 -15.08 6.44
C CYS A 116 8.98 -15.61 5.45
N SER A 117 8.66 -15.65 4.14
CA SER A 117 9.54 -16.26 3.12
C SER A 117 10.80 -15.46 2.86
N TRP A 118 10.74 -14.14 2.98
CA TRP A 118 11.90 -13.26 2.85
C TRP A 118 12.64 -13.05 4.18
N GLU A 119 12.17 -13.68 5.26
CA GLU A 119 12.74 -13.58 6.62
C GLU A 119 12.87 -12.11 7.08
N ALA A 120 11.81 -11.34 6.94
CA ALA A 120 11.80 -9.95 7.38
C ALA A 120 11.90 -9.85 8.91
N ASP A 121 12.69 -8.91 9.39
CA ASP A 121 12.81 -8.58 10.82
C ASP A 121 11.78 -7.52 11.24
N LEU A 122 11.36 -6.69 10.29
CA LEU A 122 10.41 -5.60 10.49
C LEU A 122 9.50 -5.44 9.28
N VAL A 123 8.21 -5.38 9.53
CA VAL A 123 7.21 -4.95 8.54
C VAL A 123 6.79 -3.51 8.84
N VAL A 124 6.81 -2.66 7.83
CA VAL A 124 6.33 -1.26 7.90
C VAL A 124 5.06 -1.14 7.08
N VAL A 125 3.99 -0.69 7.70
CA VAL A 125 2.67 -0.50 7.05
C VAL A 125 2.07 0.85 7.44
N GLY A 126 1.23 1.41 6.57
CA GLY A 126 0.40 2.55 6.93
C GLY A 126 -0.72 2.13 7.90
N ARG A 127 -1.13 3.01 8.78
CA ARG A 127 -2.26 2.75 9.67
C ARG A 127 -3.57 2.52 8.89
N ARG A 128 -3.72 3.12 7.70
CA ARG A 128 -4.88 3.04 6.80
C ARG A 128 -4.41 2.97 5.36
N GLY A 129 -5.29 2.45 4.51
CA GLY A 129 -5.16 2.49 3.06
C GLY A 129 -6.27 3.35 2.44
N HIS A 130 -6.69 3.01 1.24
CA HIS A 130 -7.66 3.74 0.42
C HIS A 130 -9.07 3.91 1.03
N SER A 131 -9.49 3.10 2.00
CA SER A 131 -10.89 3.03 2.44
C SER A 131 -11.38 4.13 3.38
N GLY A 132 -10.57 5.15 3.70
CA GLY A 132 -11.00 6.44 4.29
C GLY A 132 -11.93 6.47 5.51
N LEU A 133 -12.19 5.34 6.17
CA LEU A 133 -13.08 5.25 7.31
C LEU A 133 -12.49 5.94 8.56
N SER A 134 -13.37 6.47 9.38
CA SER A 134 -13.16 7.39 10.51
C SER A 134 -11.80 7.35 11.22
N GLU A 135 -11.34 8.52 11.70
CA GLU A 135 -10.00 8.76 12.28
C GLU A 135 -9.62 7.85 13.47
N LEU A 136 -10.56 7.12 14.05
CA LEU A 136 -10.36 6.33 15.25
C LEU A 136 -9.95 4.86 15.00
N PHE A 137 -10.12 4.33 13.78
CA PHE A 137 -9.91 2.90 13.53
C PHE A 137 -8.66 2.60 12.71
N MET A 138 -7.98 1.51 13.04
CA MET A 138 -6.92 0.91 12.24
C MET A 138 -7.53 0.25 11.00
N GLY A 139 -6.86 0.36 9.85
CA GLY A 139 -7.29 -0.31 8.61
C GLY A 139 -7.25 -1.84 8.73
N SER A 140 -8.08 -2.53 7.95
CA SER A 140 -8.19 -3.99 7.97
C SER A 140 -6.85 -4.69 7.71
N VAL A 141 -6.07 -4.21 6.74
CA VAL A 141 -4.75 -4.75 6.40
C VAL A 141 -3.77 -4.58 7.55
N SER A 142 -3.65 -3.36 8.09
CA SER A 142 -2.72 -3.05 9.19
C SER A 142 -3.06 -3.85 10.44
N ASN A 143 -4.35 -4.00 10.74
CA ASN A 143 -4.81 -4.80 11.86
C ASN A 143 -4.48 -6.29 11.66
N TYR A 144 -4.71 -6.83 10.46
CA TYR A 144 -4.35 -8.21 10.14
C TYR A 144 -2.85 -8.46 10.30
N VAL A 145 -2.02 -7.58 9.73
CA VAL A 145 -0.55 -7.68 9.79
C VAL A 145 -0.06 -7.59 11.22
N LEU A 146 -0.59 -6.66 12.03
CA LEU A 146 -0.21 -6.51 13.45
C LEU A 146 -0.41 -7.81 14.25
N HIS A 147 -1.47 -8.57 13.93
CA HIS A 147 -1.78 -9.82 14.66
C HIS A 147 -1.13 -11.07 14.06
N ARG A 148 -0.66 -11.04 12.82
CA ARG A 148 -0.22 -12.24 12.08
C ARG A 148 1.19 -12.19 11.53
N ALA A 149 1.85 -11.03 11.54
CA ALA A 149 3.22 -10.93 11.06
C ALA A 149 4.17 -11.81 11.91
N PRO A 150 5.16 -12.47 11.28
CA PRO A 150 6.13 -13.32 11.98
C PRO A 150 7.23 -12.53 12.70
N CYS A 151 7.22 -11.19 12.58
CA CYS A 151 8.27 -10.30 13.07
C CYS A 151 7.68 -9.00 13.65
N SER A 152 8.53 -8.05 14.00
CA SER A 152 8.09 -6.71 14.46
C SER A 152 7.27 -5.97 13.41
N VAL A 153 6.33 -5.15 13.85
CA VAL A 153 5.49 -4.34 12.95
C VAL A 153 5.55 -2.87 13.37
N LEU A 154 5.90 -2.01 12.42
CA LEU A 154 5.83 -0.55 12.57
C LEU A 154 4.61 -0.03 11.81
N VAL A 155 3.65 0.50 12.54
CA VAL A 155 2.47 1.12 11.96
C VAL A 155 2.68 2.63 11.87
N VAL A 156 2.73 3.15 10.65
CA VAL A 156 2.92 4.59 10.38
C VAL A 156 1.57 5.28 10.33
N GLN A 157 1.44 6.33 11.12
CA GLN A 157 0.24 7.16 11.17
C GLN A 157 0.51 8.53 10.54
N GLY A 158 -0.38 8.97 9.64
CA GLY A 158 -0.38 10.36 9.16
C GLY A 158 -0.64 11.34 10.30
N LYS A 159 -0.07 12.53 10.21
CA LYS A 159 -0.41 13.59 11.15
C LYS A 159 -1.88 13.96 10.93
N SER A 160 -2.75 13.69 11.90
CA SER A 160 -4.06 14.31 11.94
C SER A 160 -3.84 15.82 12.05
N LEU A 161 -4.31 16.58 11.05
CA LEU A 161 -4.45 18.02 11.21
C LEU A 161 -5.51 18.22 12.32
N LYS A 162 -5.06 18.45 13.56
CA LYS A 162 -5.97 18.93 14.58
C LYS A 162 -6.61 20.20 14.01
N LYS A 163 -7.91 20.14 13.70
CA LYS A 163 -8.71 21.35 13.57
C LYS A 163 -8.53 22.06 14.89
N THR A 164 -7.76 23.13 14.90
CA THR A 164 -7.71 24.09 16.02
C THR A 164 -9.14 24.54 16.22
N GLY A 165 -9.76 24.05 17.30
CA GLY A 165 -11.04 24.56 17.75
C GLY A 165 -10.93 26.05 17.94
N ALA A 166 -11.80 26.80 17.30
CA ALA A 166 -11.96 28.21 17.57
C ALA A 166 -12.18 28.40 19.08
N PRO A 167 -11.55 29.41 19.70
CA PRO A 167 -11.80 29.68 21.12
C PRO A 167 -13.27 30.03 21.31
N ALA A 168 -13.90 29.37 22.27
CA ALA A 168 -15.24 29.73 22.72
C ALA A 168 -15.27 31.19 23.07
N ALA A 169 -16.10 31.99 22.38
CA ALA A 169 -16.37 33.35 22.72
C ALA A 169 -17.00 33.37 24.12
N GLU A 170 -16.30 34.00 25.08
CA GLU A 170 -16.86 34.41 26.38
C GLU A 170 -18.09 35.28 26.13
N MET A 171 -19.26 34.77 26.45
CA MET A 171 -20.42 35.62 26.65
C MET A 171 -20.26 36.35 27.99
N ALA A 172 -19.77 37.58 27.93
CA ALA A 172 -19.86 38.51 29.04
C ALA A 172 -21.33 38.84 29.31
N THR A 173 -21.83 38.39 30.43
CA THR A 173 -23.04 38.90 31.05
C THR A 173 -22.77 40.26 31.61
N ALA A 174 -23.40 41.29 31.06
CA ALA A 174 -23.52 42.59 31.67
C ALA A 174 -24.93 42.74 32.24
N SER A 175 -25.01 43.17 33.43
CA SER A 175 -26.09 43.49 34.37
C SER A 175 -27.27 44.25 33.79
#